data_f326aa71c96fb35afd08d40ba4a31526
#
_entry.id   f326aa71c96fb35afd08d40ba4a31526
#
_cell.length_a   1.000
_cell.length_b   1.000
_cell.length_c   1.000
_cell.angle_alpha   90.00
_cell.angle_beta   90.00
_cell.angle_gamma   90.00
#
_symmetry.space_group_name_H-M   'P 1'
#
loop_
_entity.id
_entity.type
_entity.pdbx_description
1 polymer ?
#
loop_
_entity_poly.entity_id
_entity_poly.type
_entity_poly.pdbx_seq_one_letter_code
_entity_poly.pdbx_strand_id
1 'polypeptide(L)'
;MFYRPLLELNQIDAASADATAGYTVPVWLTAAARAALVILLGQPWQRHQPLWLHPDAAAAGELPARVPVLAAAPLADGWVLAMACCDPGPEVLDLTRGLQLWVQLRWLEGPGKWLELRAGEGVGVLQASGEACVSAYAEKLLECNLRPLVPPGRRLELQVVIPEGRRLAERTSNAAFGVVDGLALIGTQAEVQRSAGPDQLAQALAALRERAAAPAFCGDLVLVIGENGLDLAPRLGLPPELLLKAGNWLGPLLVAAAEAGVRRLLLLGYQGKLIKLAGGIFHTHHHLADGRSEVLTALAALAGLGGESLQALHDAPTVEAALGELAQRDGPRAERLRKAIAAAVEQRSLRYLARYGQESMAVGAVLFDRSRQICGQGPVGLELLTALRSPARSDA
;
A
#
# COMPACT_ATOMS: atom_id res chain seq x y z
N MET A 1 -28.93 -16.71 36.64
CA MET A 1 -28.45 -15.58 35.84
C MET A 1 -27.55 -16.18 34.77
N PHE A 2 -28.05 -16.34 33.57
CA PHE A 2 -27.50 -17.27 32.54
C PHE A 2 -26.47 -16.56 31.67
N TYR A 3 -25.27 -17.07 31.69
CA TYR A 3 -24.21 -16.72 30.76
C TYR A 3 -24.53 -17.37 29.41
N ARG A 4 -24.98 -16.60 28.44
CA ARG A 4 -25.09 -17.05 27.05
C ARG A 4 -23.68 -17.02 26.42
N PRO A 5 -23.20 -18.11 25.83
CA PRO A 5 -21.87 -18.12 25.26
C PRO A 5 -21.81 -17.26 24.00
N LEU A 6 -20.70 -16.52 23.86
CA LEU A 6 -20.33 -15.60 22.76
C LEU A 6 -20.32 -16.25 21.34
N LEU A 7 -20.60 -17.54 21.22
CA LEU A 7 -20.58 -18.30 19.96
C LEU A 7 -21.83 -18.11 19.08
N GLU A 8 -22.92 -17.55 19.61
CA GLU A 8 -24.13 -17.30 18.81
C GLU A 8 -24.18 -15.96 18.08
N LEU A 9 -23.19 -15.09 18.26
CA LEU A 9 -23.11 -13.80 17.57
C LEU A 9 -22.64 -13.90 16.11
N ASN A 10 -22.21 -15.06 15.65
CA ASN A 10 -21.75 -15.28 14.28
C ASN A 10 -22.84 -15.68 13.26
N GLN A 11 -24.13 -15.69 13.66
CA GLN A 11 -25.25 -16.01 12.77
C GLN A 11 -26.27 -14.88 12.67
N ILE A 12 -25.84 -13.64 12.58
CA ILE A 12 -26.78 -12.53 12.37
C ILE A 12 -26.62 -12.02 10.94
N ASP A 13 -27.60 -12.42 10.14
CA ASP A 13 -28.01 -11.88 8.84
C ASP A 13 -26.95 -11.72 7.74
N ALA A 14 -26.71 -12.81 7.06
CA ALA A 14 -26.17 -12.83 5.70
C ALA A 14 -27.23 -12.52 4.64
N ALA A 15 -28.17 -11.60 4.90
CA ALA A 15 -29.18 -11.20 3.95
C ALA A 15 -29.13 -9.69 3.72
N SER A 16 -28.72 -9.31 2.51
CA SER A 16 -28.66 -7.99 1.91
C SER A 16 -27.40 -7.15 2.23
N ALA A 17 -26.30 -7.54 1.66
CA ALA A 17 -25.22 -6.61 1.34
C ALA A 17 -24.73 -6.93 -0.07
N ASP A 18 -24.36 -5.93 -0.82
CA ASP A 18 -23.50 -6.12 -1.99
C ASP A 18 -22.21 -6.82 -1.54
N ALA A 19 -22.16 -8.12 -1.77
CA ALA A 19 -21.26 -9.08 -1.11
C ALA A 19 -19.88 -9.12 -1.78
N THR A 20 -19.25 -7.99 -2.10
CA THR A 20 -18.02 -8.04 -2.90
C THR A 20 -16.86 -7.16 -2.45
N ALA A 21 -17.07 -6.10 -1.70
CA ALA A 21 -15.97 -5.23 -1.28
C ALA A 21 -15.70 -5.34 0.22
N GLY A 22 -14.50 -5.77 0.57
CA GLY A 22 -13.98 -5.64 1.92
C GLY A 22 -13.30 -4.30 2.12
N TYR A 23 -13.28 -3.82 3.35
CA TYR A 23 -12.77 -2.48 3.64
C TYR A 23 -11.45 -2.52 4.40
N THR A 24 -10.62 -1.49 4.16
CA THR A 24 -9.36 -1.27 4.88
C THR A 24 -9.60 -0.72 6.30
N VAL A 25 -8.60 -0.84 7.17
CA VAL A 25 -8.66 -0.38 8.57
C VAL A 25 -9.19 1.06 8.72
N PRO A 26 -8.81 2.06 7.90
CA PRO A 26 -9.36 3.41 7.96
C PRO A 26 -10.89 3.50 7.86
N VAL A 27 -11.53 2.64 7.07
CA VAL A 27 -12.98 2.66 6.91
C VAL A 27 -13.66 2.18 8.20
N TRP A 28 -13.17 1.11 8.82
CA TRP A 28 -13.67 0.58 10.08
C TRP A 28 -13.48 1.56 11.24
N LEU A 29 -12.30 2.22 11.27
CA LEU A 29 -12.00 3.30 12.20
C LEU A 29 -13.04 4.44 12.08
N THR A 30 -13.30 4.89 10.85
CA THR A 30 -14.22 6.00 10.59
C THR A 30 -15.66 5.62 10.93
N ALA A 31 -16.07 4.38 10.64
CA ALA A 31 -17.41 3.90 11.00
C ALA A 31 -17.64 3.90 12.51
N ALA A 32 -16.68 3.38 13.28
CA ALA A 32 -16.74 3.40 14.75
C ALA A 32 -16.73 4.83 15.28
N ALA A 33 -15.84 5.70 14.76
CA ALA A 33 -15.76 7.10 15.19
C ALA A 33 -17.06 7.86 14.92
N ARG A 34 -17.71 7.61 13.76
CA ARG A 34 -19.00 8.21 13.44
C ARG A 34 -20.12 7.73 14.38
N ALA A 35 -20.18 6.43 14.69
CA ALA A 35 -21.15 5.90 15.65
C ALA A 35 -20.99 6.53 17.04
N ALA A 36 -19.74 6.68 17.50
CA ALA A 36 -19.46 7.37 18.75
C ALA A 36 -19.87 8.85 18.71
N LEU A 37 -19.61 9.56 17.61
CA LEU A 37 -19.98 10.97 17.45
C LEU A 37 -21.49 11.18 17.47
N VAL A 38 -22.26 10.29 16.81
CA VAL A 38 -23.74 10.35 16.83
C VAL A 38 -24.27 10.28 18.27
N ILE A 39 -23.71 9.41 19.10
CA ILE A 39 -24.08 9.35 20.53
C ILE A 39 -23.67 10.62 21.29
N LEU A 40 -22.48 11.17 21.04
CA LEU A 40 -22.01 12.43 21.65
C LEU A 40 -22.92 13.61 21.28
N LEU A 41 -23.59 13.55 20.14
CA LEU A 41 -24.58 14.54 19.70
C LEU A 41 -25.97 14.30 20.31
N GLY A 42 -26.12 13.29 21.17
CA GLY A 42 -27.41 12.94 21.79
C GLY A 42 -28.39 12.25 20.84
N GLN A 43 -27.89 11.70 19.75
CA GLN A 43 -28.71 11.02 18.75
C GLN A 43 -28.59 9.49 18.86
N PRO A 44 -29.65 8.74 18.51
CA PRO A 44 -29.56 7.28 18.46
C PRO A 44 -28.65 6.83 17.32
N TRP A 45 -27.68 5.96 17.64
CA TRP A 45 -26.81 5.39 16.63
C TRP A 45 -27.48 4.21 15.91
N GLN A 46 -27.07 4.00 14.68
CA GLN A 46 -27.50 2.87 13.87
C GLN A 46 -26.34 1.88 13.68
N ARG A 47 -26.66 0.58 13.59
CA ARG A 47 -25.67 -0.47 13.38
C ARG A 47 -24.86 -0.26 12.09
N HIS A 48 -25.46 0.25 11.04
CA HIS A 48 -24.78 0.58 9.78
C HIS A 48 -24.61 2.09 9.69
N GLN A 49 -23.35 2.52 9.69
CA GLN A 49 -23.00 3.93 9.57
C GLN A 49 -22.86 4.31 8.09
N PRO A 50 -23.53 5.39 7.64
CA PRO A 50 -23.32 5.90 6.30
C PRO A 50 -21.95 6.58 6.20
N LEU A 51 -21.10 6.15 5.29
CA LEU A 51 -19.76 6.72 5.09
C LEU A 51 -19.51 7.06 3.64
N TRP A 52 -18.96 8.24 3.42
CA TRP A 52 -18.30 8.60 2.16
C TRP A 52 -16.93 7.92 2.13
N LEU A 53 -16.71 7.03 1.14
CA LEU A 53 -15.47 6.24 1.05
C LEU A 53 -14.32 7.01 0.40
N HIS A 54 -14.63 8.08 -0.32
CA HIS A 54 -13.65 8.97 -0.93
C HIS A 54 -13.93 10.40 -0.49
N PRO A 55 -12.88 11.22 -0.29
CA PRO A 55 -13.05 12.61 0.17
C PRO A 55 -13.99 13.44 -0.72
N ASP A 56 -14.00 13.18 -2.02
CA ASP A 56 -14.77 13.92 -3.02
C ASP A 56 -16.14 13.27 -3.37
N ALA A 57 -16.46 12.11 -2.79
CA ALA A 57 -17.65 11.32 -3.12
C ALA A 57 -18.97 12.10 -2.86
N ALA A 58 -19.00 12.86 -1.77
CA ALA A 58 -20.17 13.70 -1.45
C ALA A 58 -20.40 14.79 -2.50
N ALA A 59 -19.34 15.41 -2.98
CA ALA A 59 -19.41 16.44 -4.03
C ALA A 59 -19.74 15.84 -5.41
N ALA A 60 -19.35 14.59 -5.64
CA ALA A 60 -19.69 13.84 -6.85
C ALA A 60 -21.13 13.30 -6.87
N GLY A 61 -21.90 13.47 -5.78
CA GLY A 61 -23.29 12.96 -5.68
C GLY A 61 -23.36 11.43 -5.53
N GLU A 62 -22.27 10.77 -5.10
CA GLU A 62 -22.27 9.34 -4.81
C GLU A 62 -23.15 9.03 -3.58
N LEU A 63 -23.60 7.80 -3.47
CA LEU A 63 -24.32 7.35 -2.27
C LEU A 63 -23.31 6.87 -1.21
N PRO A 64 -23.56 7.18 0.09
CA PRO A 64 -22.70 6.70 1.15
C PRO A 64 -22.80 5.18 1.31
N ALA A 65 -21.65 4.52 1.51
CA ALA A 65 -21.59 3.11 1.86
C ALA A 65 -22.14 2.88 3.28
N ARG A 66 -22.74 1.72 3.52
CA ARG A 66 -23.28 1.34 4.82
C ARG A 66 -22.33 0.38 5.53
N VAL A 67 -21.48 0.91 6.43
CA VAL A 67 -20.43 0.15 7.12
C VAL A 67 -20.92 -0.29 8.49
N PRO A 68 -20.88 -1.61 8.81
CA PRO A 68 -21.38 -2.10 10.09
C PRO A 68 -20.47 -1.75 11.27
N VAL A 69 -21.09 -1.44 12.41
CA VAL A 69 -20.45 -1.23 13.72
C VAL A 69 -21.02 -2.24 14.68
N LEU A 70 -20.19 -2.88 15.51
CA LEU A 70 -20.60 -3.94 16.43
C LEU A 70 -21.42 -3.42 17.59
N ALA A 71 -20.91 -2.37 18.22
CA ALA A 71 -21.52 -1.76 19.40
C ALA A 71 -21.09 -0.30 19.55
N ALA A 72 -21.93 0.51 20.18
CA ALA A 72 -21.58 1.84 20.65
C ALA A 72 -22.37 2.18 21.89
N ALA A 73 -21.70 2.79 22.90
CA ALA A 73 -22.30 3.13 24.19
C ALA A 73 -21.57 4.29 24.86
N PRO A 74 -22.26 5.14 25.63
CA PRO A 74 -21.62 6.12 26.48
C PRO A 74 -20.83 5.43 27.60
N LEU A 75 -19.70 6.01 27.96
CA LEU A 75 -18.88 5.66 29.12
C LEU A 75 -18.91 6.78 30.15
N ALA A 76 -18.19 6.58 31.27
CA ALA A 76 -17.97 7.63 32.24
C ALA A 76 -17.18 8.82 31.68
N ASP A 77 -17.21 9.95 32.38
CA ASP A 77 -16.40 11.15 32.09
C ASP A 77 -16.55 11.71 30.66
N GLY A 78 -17.75 11.57 30.10
CA GLY A 78 -18.08 12.12 28.77
C GLY A 78 -17.48 11.38 27.57
N TRP A 79 -16.88 10.21 27.81
CA TRP A 79 -16.43 9.33 26.75
C TRP A 79 -17.58 8.53 26.13
N VAL A 80 -17.43 8.22 24.86
CA VAL A 80 -18.27 7.25 24.14
C VAL A 80 -17.36 6.21 23.50
N LEU A 81 -17.65 4.94 23.74
CA LEU A 81 -17.00 3.82 23.08
C LEU A 81 -17.81 3.38 21.88
N ALA A 82 -17.15 3.11 20.76
CA ALA A 82 -17.70 2.34 19.65
C ALA A 82 -16.72 1.27 19.19
N MET A 83 -17.24 0.16 18.70
CA MET A 83 -16.45 -1.02 18.33
C MET A 83 -16.79 -1.46 16.90
N ALA A 84 -15.77 -1.67 16.07
CA ALA A 84 -15.91 -2.28 14.76
C ALA A 84 -15.07 -3.57 14.67
N CYS A 85 -15.41 -4.41 13.71
CA CYS A 85 -14.66 -5.62 13.38
C CYS A 85 -14.26 -5.55 11.91
N CYS A 86 -12.97 -5.58 11.64
CA CYS A 86 -12.44 -5.47 10.29
C CYS A 86 -12.80 -6.70 9.46
N ASP A 87 -13.36 -6.47 8.28
CA ASP A 87 -13.58 -7.50 7.26
C ASP A 87 -12.97 -7.04 5.94
N PRO A 88 -11.89 -7.68 5.48
CA PRO A 88 -11.24 -7.37 4.21
C PRO A 88 -11.97 -7.96 2.99
N GLY A 89 -13.14 -8.56 3.18
CA GLY A 89 -13.93 -9.20 2.12
C GLY A 89 -13.60 -10.70 1.92
N PRO A 90 -14.43 -11.42 1.17
CA PRO A 90 -14.26 -12.85 0.93
C PRO A 90 -12.96 -13.12 0.15
N GLU A 91 -12.37 -14.30 0.39
CA GLU A 91 -11.20 -14.83 -0.34
C GLU A 91 -9.92 -13.97 -0.29
N VAL A 92 -9.86 -12.96 0.60
CA VAL A 92 -8.66 -12.14 0.78
C VAL A 92 -7.88 -12.68 1.97
N LEU A 93 -6.60 -13.01 1.75
CA LEU A 93 -5.64 -13.27 2.83
C LEU A 93 -5.16 -11.92 3.37
N ASP A 94 -5.82 -11.45 4.42
CA ASP A 94 -5.50 -10.20 5.07
C ASP A 94 -5.40 -10.43 6.59
N LEU A 95 -4.34 -9.92 7.18
CA LEU A 95 -4.06 -10.08 8.61
C LEU A 95 -5.07 -9.34 9.49
N THR A 96 -5.81 -8.39 8.92
CA THR A 96 -6.81 -7.60 9.67
C THR A 96 -8.18 -8.28 9.75
N ARG A 97 -8.37 -9.45 9.11
CA ARG A 97 -9.63 -10.18 9.19
C ARG A 97 -10.02 -10.51 10.62
N GLY A 98 -11.21 -10.08 11.04
CA GLY A 98 -11.72 -10.28 12.40
C GLY A 98 -11.06 -9.40 13.46
N LEU A 99 -10.17 -8.48 13.07
CA LEU A 99 -9.51 -7.56 13.97
C LEU A 99 -10.53 -6.61 14.59
N GLN A 100 -10.60 -6.60 15.91
CA GLN A 100 -11.43 -5.63 16.64
C GLN A 100 -10.70 -4.30 16.72
N LEU A 101 -11.46 -3.25 16.47
CA LEU A 101 -11.03 -1.87 16.57
C LEU A 101 -12.00 -1.13 17.47
N TRP A 102 -11.48 -0.52 18.52
CA TRP A 102 -12.26 0.25 19.50
C TRP A 102 -11.90 1.72 19.35
N VAL A 103 -12.91 2.54 19.33
CA VAL A 103 -12.80 3.99 19.27
C VAL A 103 -13.42 4.56 20.54
N GLN A 104 -12.67 5.37 21.25
CA GLN A 104 -13.19 6.19 22.33
C GLN A 104 -13.18 7.65 21.88
N LEU A 105 -14.30 8.33 22.03
CA LEU A 105 -14.50 9.70 21.54
C LEU A 105 -15.12 10.56 22.64
N ARG A 106 -14.62 11.79 22.81
CA ARG A 106 -15.24 12.80 23.68
C ARG A 106 -15.04 14.20 23.13
N TRP A 107 -15.80 15.14 23.71
CA TRP A 107 -15.53 16.55 23.47
C TRP A 107 -14.24 16.98 24.16
N LEU A 108 -13.47 17.82 23.47
CA LEU A 108 -12.24 18.40 23.98
C LEU A 108 -12.41 19.91 24.16
N GLU A 109 -12.00 20.42 25.32
CA GLU A 109 -12.03 21.85 25.62
C GLU A 109 -10.74 22.55 25.17
N GLY A 110 -10.81 23.87 25.01
CA GLY A 110 -9.65 24.73 24.72
C GLY A 110 -9.33 24.85 23.21
N PRO A 111 -8.28 25.64 22.87
CA PRO A 111 -7.86 25.88 21.49
C PRO A 111 -7.09 24.70 20.89
N GLY A 112 -7.12 24.54 19.57
CA GLY A 112 -6.34 23.53 18.86
C GLY A 112 -7.04 22.99 17.61
N LYS A 113 -6.54 21.87 17.08
CA LYS A 113 -7.13 21.18 15.93
C LYS A 113 -8.53 20.67 16.28
N TRP A 114 -9.42 20.63 15.31
CA TRP A 114 -10.79 20.14 15.48
C TRP A 114 -10.86 18.67 15.95
N LEU A 115 -9.85 17.87 15.58
CA LEU A 115 -9.68 16.47 15.93
C LEU A 115 -8.27 16.25 16.48
N GLU A 116 -8.18 15.68 17.68
CA GLU A 116 -6.95 15.18 18.27
C GLU A 116 -7.00 13.66 18.33
N LEU A 117 -6.18 13.00 17.51
CA LEU A 117 -6.12 11.55 17.44
C LEU A 117 -5.00 11.03 18.32
N ARG A 118 -5.34 10.10 19.22
CA ARG A 118 -4.40 9.46 20.14
C ARG A 118 -4.31 7.95 19.92
N ALA A 119 -3.09 7.45 19.92
CA ALA A 119 -2.83 6.02 19.97
C ALA A 119 -3.15 5.48 21.37
N GLY A 120 -4.06 4.53 21.43
CA GLY A 120 -4.28 3.68 22.59
C GLY A 120 -3.50 2.36 22.45
N GLU A 121 -3.85 1.39 23.29
CA GLU A 121 -3.18 0.08 23.27
C GLU A 121 -3.24 -0.58 21.89
N GLY A 122 -2.10 -1.10 21.44
CA GLY A 122 -1.96 -1.84 20.18
C GLY A 122 -2.02 -0.99 18.92
N VAL A 123 -2.12 0.33 19.01
CA VAL A 123 -1.98 1.25 17.88
C VAL A 123 -0.52 1.65 17.73
N GLY A 124 -0.01 1.54 16.52
CA GLY A 124 1.37 1.87 16.19
C GLY A 124 1.64 3.37 16.23
N VAL A 125 2.76 3.73 16.83
CA VAL A 125 3.25 5.10 16.90
C VAL A 125 4.57 5.24 16.13
N LEU A 126 4.82 6.43 15.59
CA LEU A 126 6.09 6.75 14.97
C LEU A 126 7.15 6.90 16.05
N GLN A 127 8.21 6.11 15.99
CA GLN A 127 9.30 6.13 16.97
C GLN A 127 9.94 7.52 17.13
N ALA A 128 9.97 8.31 16.07
CA ALA A 128 10.58 9.63 16.06
C ALA A 128 9.76 10.71 16.78
N SER A 129 8.41 10.66 16.70
CA SER A 129 7.52 11.71 17.25
C SER A 129 6.64 11.23 18.39
N GLY A 130 6.45 9.91 18.57
CA GLY A 130 5.48 9.33 19.48
C GLY A 130 4.02 9.50 19.05
N GLU A 131 3.78 10.08 17.89
CA GLU A 131 2.44 10.27 17.34
C GLU A 131 1.89 8.99 16.73
N ALA A 132 0.57 8.83 16.72
CA ALA A 132 -0.10 7.71 16.07
C ALA A 132 0.28 7.66 14.58
N CYS A 133 0.67 6.48 14.09
CA CYS A 133 0.97 6.29 12.68
C CYS A 133 -0.33 6.17 11.87
N VAL A 134 -0.74 7.27 11.24
CA VAL A 134 -1.99 7.40 10.47
C VAL A 134 -1.67 7.78 9.05
N SER A 135 -2.33 7.15 8.07
CA SER A 135 -2.17 7.54 6.67
C SER A 135 -2.96 8.80 6.33
N ALA A 136 -2.47 9.55 5.33
CA ALA A 136 -3.19 10.73 4.82
C ALA A 136 -4.62 10.39 4.32
N TYR A 137 -4.83 9.18 3.81
CA TYR A 137 -6.16 8.71 3.44
C TYR A 137 -7.07 8.58 4.68
N ALA A 138 -6.58 7.96 5.77
CA ALA A 138 -7.34 7.80 7.00
C ALA A 138 -7.73 9.16 7.62
N GLU A 139 -6.79 10.13 7.63
CA GLU A 139 -7.08 11.49 8.11
C GLU A 139 -8.18 12.17 7.28
N LYS A 140 -8.06 12.14 5.94
CA LYS A 140 -9.07 12.70 5.04
C LYS A 140 -10.43 11.99 5.17
N LEU A 141 -10.44 10.68 5.38
CA LEU A 141 -11.67 9.92 5.55
C LEU A 141 -12.38 10.28 6.85
N LEU A 142 -11.63 10.43 7.95
CA LEU A 142 -12.17 10.96 9.21
C LEU A 142 -12.71 12.38 9.02
N GLU A 143 -11.98 13.23 8.35
CA GLU A 143 -12.38 14.62 8.10
C GLU A 143 -13.70 14.71 7.32
N CYS A 144 -13.80 14.06 6.17
CA CYS A 144 -15.01 14.17 5.32
C CYS A 144 -16.26 13.55 5.98
N ASN A 145 -16.11 12.56 6.88
CA ASN A 145 -17.23 11.88 7.52
C ASN A 145 -17.60 12.42 8.90
N LEU A 146 -16.69 13.02 9.63
CA LEU A 146 -16.95 13.52 10.99
C LEU A 146 -17.07 15.04 11.03
N ARG A 147 -16.20 15.77 10.33
CA ARG A 147 -16.14 17.22 10.42
C ARG A 147 -17.49 17.93 10.14
N PRO A 148 -18.30 17.50 9.14
CA PRO A 148 -19.61 18.09 8.88
C PRO A 148 -20.62 17.93 10.04
N LEU A 149 -20.41 16.96 10.92
CA LEU A 149 -21.28 16.69 12.07
C LEU A 149 -20.82 17.43 13.33
N VAL A 150 -19.59 17.89 13.39
CA VAL A 150 -19.02 18.58 14.54
C VAL A 150 -19.52 20.03 14.59
N PRO A 151 -20.21 20.45 15.66
CA PRO A 151 -20.69 21.83 15.78
C PRO A 151 -19.54 22.85 15.71
N PRO A 152 -19.79 24.05 15.17
CA PRO A 152 -18.79 25.13 15.14
C PRO A 152 -18.18 25.38 16.51
N GLY A 153 -16.84 25.51 16.56
CA GLY A 153 -16.11 25.76 17.81
C GLY A 153 -15.90 24.55 18.73
N ARG A 154 -16.50 23.40 18.42
CA ARG A 154 -16.25 22.16 19.19
C ARG A 154 -15.08 21.39 18.61
N ARG A 155 -14.39 20.65 19.49
CA ARG A 155 -13.25 19.79 19.20
C ARG A 155 -13.50 18.39 19.72
N LEU A 156 -12.84 17.42 19.07
CA LEU A 156 -12.92 16.01 19.44
C LEU A 156 -11.57 15.48 19.89
N GLU A 157 -11.55 14.65 20.91
CA GLU A 157 -10.47 13.74 21.21
C GLU A 157 -10.91 12.33 20.81
N LEU A 158 -10.13 11.72 19.94
CA LEU A 158 -10.34 10.37 19.41
C LEU A 158 -9.18 9.48 19.88
N GLN A 159 -9.44 8.50 20.72
CA GLN A 159 -8.48 7.47 21.08
C GLN A 159 -8.85 6.16 20.40
N VAL A 160 -7.86 5.52 19.77
CA VAL A 160 -8.03 4.25 19.07
C VAL A 160 -7.31 3.16 19.84
N VAL A 161 -7.98 2.01 20.03
CA VAL A 161 -7.42 0.82 20.66
C VAL A 161 -7.59 -0.37 19.72
N ILE A 162 -6.54 -1.14 19.55
CA ILE A 162 -6.55 -2.40 18.77
C ILE A 162 -6.02 -3.49 19.70
N PRO A 163 -6.87 -4.25 20.42
CA PRO A 163 -6.42 -5.20 21.44
C PRO A 163 -5.37 -6.20 20.97
N GLU A 164 -5.49 -6.69 19.73
CA GLU A 164 -4.56 -7.62 19.11
C GLU A 164 -3.43 -6.93 18.32
N GLY A 165 -3.37 -5.60 18.33
CA GLY A 165 -2.54 -4.80 17.45
C GLY A 165 -1.04 -5.02 17.63
N ARG A 166 -0.57 -5.19 18.87
CA ARG A 166 0.85 -5.49 19.16
C ARG A 166 1.27 -6.83 18.54
N ARG A 167 0.49 -7.87 18.81
CA ARG A 167 0.74 -9.22 18.29
C ARG A 167 0.67 -9.26 16.77
N LEU A 168 -0.26 -8.52 16.18
CA LEU A 168 -0.39 -8.44 14.74
C LEU A 168 0.76 -7.66 14.10
N ALA A 169 1.24 -6.59 14.73
CA ALA A 169 2.35 -5.78 14.25
C ALA A 169 3.65 -6.58 14.09
N GLU A 170 3.90 -7.58 14.94
CA GLU A 170 5.05 -8.49 14.83
C GLU A 170 5.07 -9.27 13.49
N ARG A 171 3.91 -9.48 12.91
CA ARG A 171 3.72 -10.18 11.62
C ARG A 171 3.71 -9.24 10.43
N THR A 172 3.98 -7.96 10.64
CA THR A 172 4.00 -6.91 9.63
C THR A 172 5.39 -6.29 9.51
N SER A 173 5.58 -5.47 8.50
CA SER A 173 6.81 -4.69 8.34
C SER A 173 6.80 -3.36 9.11
N ASN A 174 5.88 -3.14 10.06
CA ASN A 174 5.71 -1.86 10.76
C ASN A 174 7.01 -1.40 11.45
N ALA A 175 7.70 -2.30 12.16
CA ALA A 175 8.96 -2.00 12.85
C ALA A 175 10.04 -1.52 11.87
N ALA A 176 10.15 -2.14 10.69
CA ALA A 176 11.08 -1.71 9.64
C ALA A 176 10.76 -0.31 9.08
N PHE A 177 9.58 0.21 9.39
CA PHE A 177 9.12 1.54 9.01
C PHE A 177 9.16 2.54 10.17
N GLY A 178 9.79 2.18 11.28
CA GLY A 178 9.88 3.03 12.47
C GLY A 178 8.54 3.17 13.18
N VAL A 179 7.63 2.22 13.00
CA VAL A 179 6.36 2.14 13.72
C VAL A 179 6.51 1.10 14.84
N VAL A 180 6.31 1.53 16.07
CA VAL A 180 6.45 0.72 17.28
C VAL A 180 5.11 0.62 18.02
N ASP A 181 5.04 -0.25 19.05
CA ASP A 181 3.93 -0.43 19.98
C ASP A 181 2.62 -0.98 19.40
N GLY A 182 2.50 -1.18 18.10
CA GLY A 182 1.29 -1.75 17.53
C GLY A 182 1.13 -1.60 16.03
N LEU A 183 -0.10 -1.77 15.58
CA LEU A 183 -0.48 -1.72 14.17
C LEU A 183 -0.74 -0.28 13.72
N ALA A 184 -0.13 0.13 12.61
CA ALA A 184 -0.39 1.44 12.01
C ALA A 184 -1.82 1.52 11.44
N LEU A 185 -2.44 2.70 11.56
CA LEU A 185 -3.76 3.02 10.99
C LEU A 185 -3.59 3.46 9.52
N ILE A 186 -3.15 2.53 8.68
CA ILE A 186 -2.80 2.81 7.29
C ILE A 186 -3.76 2.17 6.29
N GLY A 187 -3.91 2.84 5.17
CA GLY A 187 -4.61 2.42 3.97
C GLY A 187 -4.47 3.55 2.95
N THR A 188 -4.49 3.24 1.67
CA THR A 188 -4.38 4.21 0.58
C THR A 188 -5.73 4.43 -0.11
N GLN A 189 -6.71 3.59 0.21
CA GLN A 189 -8.07 3.60 -0.35
C GLN A 189 -9.04 2.86 0.57
N ALA A 190 -10.35 2.97 0.27
CA ALA A 190 -11.41 2.38 1.06
C ALA A 190 -11.41 0.85 1.01
N GLU A 191 -11.41 0.31 -0.18
CA GLU A 191 -11.54 -1.12 -0.40
C GLU A 191 -10.20 -1.83 -0.32
N VAL A 192 -10.21 -3.02 0.26
CA VAL A 192 -9.03 -3.88 0.23
C VAL A 192 -8.80 -4.33 -1.21
N GLN A 193 -7.66 -3.93 -1.76
CA GLN A 193 -7.30 -4.41 -3.09
C GLN A 193 -7.03 -5.91 -3.04
N ARG A 194 -7.74 -6.67 -3.85
CA ARG A 194 -7.37 -8.03 -4.19
C ARG A 194 -6.10 -8.00 -5.06
N SER A 195 -4.99 -7.62 -4.46
CA SER A 195 -3.73 -7.37 -5.18
C SER A 195 -3.14 -8.61 -5.88
N ALA A 196 -3.72 -9.77 -5.64
CA ALA A 196 -3.43 -11.01 -6.33
C ALA A 196 -4.63 -11.54 -7.15
N GLY A 197 -5.74 -10.78 -7.23
CA GLY A 197 -6.93 -11.19 -7.96
C GLY A 197 -6.71 -11.23 -9.48
N PRO A 198 -7.31 -12.20 -10.20
CA PRO A 198 -7.24 -12.28 -11.66
C PRO A 198 -7.80 -11.03 -12.35
N ASP A 199 -8.73 -10.32 -11.71
CA ASP A 199 -9.34 -9.10 -12.26
C ASP A 199 -8.33 -7.97 -12.46
N GLN A 200 -7.34 -7.81 -11.58
CA GLN A 200 -6.28 -6.83 -11.75
C GLN A 200 -5.39 -7.13 -12.96
N LEU A 201 -5.09 -8.41 -13.19
CA LEU A 201 -4.38 -8.82 -14.39
C LEU A 201 -5.22 -8.51 -15.63
N ALA A 202 -6.52 -8.86 -15.63
CA ALA A 202 -7.40 -8.59 -16.75
C ALA A 202 -7.49 -7.09 -17.08
N GLN A 203 -7.63 -6.24 -16.07
CA GLN A 203 -7.64 -4.78 -16.23
C GLN A 203 -6.31 -4.25 -16.79
N ALA A 204 -5.17 -4.72 -16.29
CA ALA A 204 -3.86 -4.29 -16.76
C ALA A 204 -3.61 -4.75 -18.20
N LEU A 205 -4.04 -5.97 -18.58
CA LEU A 205 -3.97 -6.48 -19.95
C LEU A 205 -4.90 -5.71 -20.91
N ALA A 206 -6.09 -5.33 -20.46
CA ALA A 206 -7.02 -4.50 -21.25
C ALA A 206 -6.41 -3.12 -21.52
N ALA A 207 -5.89 -2.44 -20.49
CA ALA A 207 -5.23 -1.15 -20.62
C ALA A 207 -3.97 -1.21 -21.52
N LEU A 208 -3.21 -2.31 -21.48
CA LEU A 208 -2.08 -2.54 -22.38
C LEU A 208 -2.53 -2.64 -23.83
N ARG A 209 -3.58 -3.44 -24.11
CA ARG A 209 -4.12 -3.62 -25.46
C ARG A 209 -4.66 -2.32 -26.04
N GLU A 210 -5.38 -1.56 -25.23
CA GLU A 210 -5.90 -0.25 -25.61
C GLU A 210 -4.76 0.69 -26.03
N ARG A 211 -3.68 0.77 -25.26
CA ARG A 211 -2.50 1.58 -25.59
C ARG A 211 -1.80 1.11 -26.84
N ALA A 212 -1.59 -0.19 -26.99
CA ALA A 212 -0.93 -0.76 -28.15
C ALA A 212 -1.74 -0.58 -29.45
N ALA A 213 -3.07 -0.49 -29.34
CA ALA A 213 -3.97 -0.21 -30.46
C ALA A 213 -4.06 1.28 -30.83
N ALA A 214 -3.55 2.19 -30.01
CA ALA A 214 -3.62 3.62 -30.27
C ALA A 214 -2.77 4.01 -31.50
N PRO A 215 -3.26 4.87 -32.40
CA PRO A 215 -2.51 5.27 -33.62
C PRO A 215 -1.15 5.90 -33.35
N ALA A 216 -0.99 6.54 -32.18
CA ALA A 216 0.26 7.16 -31.75
C ALA A 216 1.24 6.18 -31.08
N PHE A 217 0.89 4.90 -30.95
CA PHE A 217 1.76 3.93 -30.30
C PHE A 217 3.02 3.66 -31.14
N CYS A 218 4.18 3.94 -30.55
CA CYS A 218 5.48 3.82 -31.21
C CYS A 218 6.30 2.60 -30.74
N GLY A 219 5.71 1.71 -29.95
CA GLY A 219 6.38 0.53 -29.40
C GLY A 219 7.12 0.77 -28.10
N ASP A 220 6.86 1.88 -27.43
CA ASP A 220 7.46 2.26 -26.15
C ASP A 220 6.47 2.10 -24.99
N LEU A 221 6.93 1.56 -23.87
CA LEU A 221 6.13 1.38 -22.67
C LEU A 221 6.96 1.52 -21.39
N VAL A 222 6.36 2.12 -20.37
CA VAL A 222 6.91 2.14 -19.01
C VAL A 222 5.96 1.39 -18.09
N LEU A 223 6.36 0.23 -17.63
CA LEU A 223 5.64 -0.50 -16.56
C LEU A 223 6.03 0.05 -15.20
N VAL A 224 5.09 0.71 -14.54
CA VAL A 224 5.29 1.30 -13.23
C VAL A 224 4.80 0.33 -12.14
N ILE A 225 5.67 0.00 -11.19
CA ILE A 225 5.39 -0.99 -10.15
C ILE A 225 5.10 -0.29 -8.82
N GLY A 226 3.82 -0.18 -8.50
CA GLY A 226 3.31 0.47 -7.28
C GLY A 226 3.02 1.97 -7.44
N GLU A 227 2.23 2.54 -6.53
CA GLU A 227 1.75 3.93 -6.56
C GLU A 227 2.90 4.95 -6.52
N ASN A 228 3.91 4.71 -5.68
CA ASN A 228 5.06 5.62 -5.56
C ASN A 228 5.81 5.81 -6.89
N GLY A 229 5.76 4.82 -7.77
CA GLY A 229 6.36 4.92 -9.09
C GLY A 229 5.53 5.81 -10.04
N LEU A 230 4.20 5.80 -9.93
CA LEU A 230 3.34 6.69 -10.69
C LEU A 230 3.56 8.16 -10.34
N ASP A 231 3.79 8.46 -9.06
CA ASP A 231 4.14 9.82 -8.62
C ASP A 231 5.55 10.23 -9.06
N LEU A 232 6.47 9.26 -9.17
CA LEU A 232 7.86 9.54 -9.55
C LEU A 232 8.03 9.73 -11.05
N ALA A 233 7.33 8.94 -11.88
CA ALA A 233 7.53 8.91 -13.31
C ALA A 233 7.41 10.29 -14.00
N PRO A 234 6.40 11.15 -13.69
CA PRO A 234 6.33 12.50 -14.25
C PRO A 234 7.51 13.39 -13.82
N ARG A 235 8.01 13.23 -12.59
CA ARG A 235 9.17 13.99 -12.08
C ARG A 235 10.46 13.60 -12.80
N LEU A 236 10.50 12.40 -13.37
CA LEU A 236 11.60 11.93 -14.20
C LEU A 236 11.46 12.38 -15.66
N GLY A 237 10.40 13.11 -16.02
CA GLY A 237 10.12 13.55 -17.38
C GLY A 237 9.55 12.45 -18.27
N LEU A 238 9.01 11.37 -17.71
CA LEU A 238 8.37 10.31 -18.47
C LEU A 238 6.94 10.73 -18.85
N PRO A 239 6.57 10.68 -20.15
CA PRO A 239 5.24 11.05 -20.62
C PRO A 239 4.15 10.15 -20.05
N PRO A 240 3.00 10.70 -19.63
CA PRO A 240 1.89 9.92 -19.06
C PRO A 240 1.35 8.83 -20.01
N GLU A 241 1.39 9.08 -21.30
CA GLU A 241 0.95 8.15 -22.35
C GLU A 241 1.80 6.87 -22.41
N LEU A 242 3.03 6.89 -21.95
CA LEU A 242 3.88 5.70 -21.85
C LEU A 242 3.66 4.90 -20.57
N LEU A 243 3.03 5.49 -19.55
CA LEU A 243 2.94 4.88 -18.22
C LEU A 243 1.80 3.86 -18.16
N LEU A 244 2.10 2.63 -17.78
CA LEU A 244 1.12 1.62 -17.44
C LEU A 244 1.41 1.08 -16.04
N LYS A 245 0.43 1.17 -15.13
CA LYS A 245 0.53 0.59 -13.79
C LYS A 245 0.50 -0.93 -13.90
N ALA A 246 1.62 -1.56 -13.60
CA ALA A 246 1.69 -3.00 -13.44
C ALA A 246 1.29 -3.36 -12.01
N GLY A 247 0.27 -4.16 -11.81
CA GLY A 247 -0.04 -4.75 -10.52
C GLY A 247 1.09 -5.68 -10.05
N ASN A 248 0.72 -6.83 -9.50
CA ASN A 248 1.69 -7.82 -9.05
C ASN A 248 2.04 -8.88 -10.14
N TRP A 249 1.34 -8.89 -11.27
CA TRP A 249 1.40 -9.90 -12.33
C TRP A 249 2.38 -9.51 -13.45
N LEU A 250 3.65 -9.35 -13.14
CA LEU A 250 4.63 -8.85 -14.11
C LEU A 250 4.95 -9.84 -15.22
N GLY A 251 4.97 -11.13 -14.95
CA GLY A 251 5.26 -12.14 -15.97
C GLY A 251 4.26 -12.11 -17.15
N PRO A 252 2.96 -12.29 -16.92
CA PRO A 252 1.96 -12.18 -17.97
C PRO A 252 1.96 -10.85 -18.70
N LEU A 253 2.21 -9.72 -17.99
CA LEU A 253 2.26 -8.40 -18.60
C LEU A 253 3.48 -8.21 -19.52
N LEU A 254 4.63 -8.76 -19.15
CA LEU A 254 5.83 -8.74 -20.01
C LEU A 254 5.58 -9.47 -21.32
N VAL A 255 4.99 -10.68 -21.26
CA VAL A 255 4.67 -11.47 -22.45
C VAL A 255 3.64 -10.74 -23.31
N ALA A 256 2.54 -10.28 -22.71
CA ALA A 256 1.51 -9.56 -23.45
C ALA A 256 2.02 -8.24 -24.05
N ALA A 257 2.97 -7.55 -23.43
CA ALA A 257 3.59 -6.35 -23.99
C ALA A 257 4.39 -6.69 -25.26
N ALA A 258 5.17 -7.76 -25.22
CA ALA A 258 5.92 -8.21 -26.39
C ALA A 258 4.99 -8.65 -27.54
N GLU A 259 3.93 -9.42 -27.23
CA GLU A 259 2.90 -9.83 -28.21
C GLU A 259 2.14 -8.63 -28.79
N ALA A 260 1.94 -7.56 -28.02
CA ALA A 260 1.29 -6.33 -28.46
C ALA A 260 2.21 -5.39 -29.27
N GLY A 261 3.45 -5.80 -29.57
CA GLY A 261 4.39 -5.04 -30.38
C GLY A 261 5.19 -3.98 -29.62
N VAL A 262 5.28 -4.07 -28.30
CA VAL A 262 6.22 -3.26 -27.52
C VAL A 262 7.65 -3.66 -27.89
N ARG A 263 8.47 -2.69 -28.26
CA ARG A 263 9.87 -2.87 -28.63
C ARG A 263 10.83 -2.45 -27.54
N ARG A 264 10.44 -1.42 -26.74
CA ARG A 264 11.25 -0.87 -25.66
C ARG A 264 10.37 -0.76 -24.40
N LEU A 265 10.72 -1.52 -23.38
CA LEU A 265 9.97 -1.57 -22.13
C LEU A 265 10.87 -1.18 -20.96
N LEU A 266 10.48 -0.15 -20.21
CA LEU A 266 11.15 0.27 -18.99
C LEU A 266 10.38 -0.20 -17.76
N LEU A 267 11.02 -0.98 -16.91
CA LEU A 267 10.51 -1.33 -15.57
C LEU A 267 10.94 -0.26 -14.58
N LEU A 268 9.99 0.51 -14.04
CA LEU A 268 10.22 1.50 -13.01
C LEU A 268 9.58 1.06 -11.70
N GLY A 269 10.38 0.76 -10.67
CA GLY A 269 9.83 0.23 -9.45
C GLY A 269 10.71 0.37 -8.20
N TYR A 270 10.05 0.24 -7.05
CA TYR A 270 10.73 0.19 -5.75
C TYR A 270 11.70 -1.00 -5.69
N GLN A 271 12.95 -0.74 -5.22
CA GLN A 271 14.01 -1.75 -5.19
C GLN A 271 13.59 -3.05 -4.48
N GLY A 272 12.81 -2.95 -3.37
CA GLY A 272 12.30 -4.10 -2.62
C GLY A 272 11.25 -4.93 -3.37
N LYS A 273 10.66 -4.42 -4.46
CA LYS A 273 9.77 -5.20 -5.34
C LYS A 273 10.50 -5.75 -6.56
N LEU A 274 11.31 -4.93 -7.21
CA LEU A 274 12.02 -5.32 -8.43
C LEU A 274 13.09 -6.40 -8.18
N ILE A 275 13.69 -6.46 -6.99
CA ILE A 275 14.64 -7.51 -6.65
C ILE A 275 14.05 -8.93 -6.81
N LYS A 276 12.74 -9.13 -6.70
CA LYS A 276 12.09 -10.41 -6.93
C LYS A 276 12.29 -10.89 -8.37
N LEU A 277 12.20 -9.97 -9.33
CA LEU A 277 12.42 -10.28 -10.73
C LEU A 277 13.88 -10.68 -10.97
N ALA A 278 14.84 -10.09 -10.27
CA ALA A 278 16.24 -10.49 -10.31
C ALA A 278 16.44 -11.97 -9.90
N GLY A 279 15.57 -12.49 -9.04
CA GLY A 279 15.49 -13.90 -8.67
C GLY A 279 14.65 -14.77 -9.61
N GLY A 280 14.01 -14.18 -10.64
CA GLY A 280 13.09 -14.88 -11.54
C GLY A 280 11.67 -15.04 -11.00
N ILE A 281 11.30 -14.29 -9.95
CA ILE A 281 9.96 -14.27 -9.35
C ILE A 281 9.18 -13.13 -10.02
N PHE A 282 8.33 -13.46 -11.00
CA PHE A 282 7.56 -12.49 -11.80
C PHE A 282 6.17 -12.19 -11.26
N HIS A 283 5.90 -12.59 -10.02
CA HIS A 283 4.74 -12.19 -9.24
C HIS A 283 5.22 -11.49 -7.97
N THR A 284 4.95 -10.20 -7.82
CA THR A 284 5.55 -9.40 -6.74
C THR A 284 4.79 -9.39 -5.42
N HIS A 285 3.62 -10.04 -5.34
CA HIS A 285 2.85 -10.13 -4.10
C HIS A 285 3.60 -10.96 -3.05
N HIS A 286 3.79 -10.42 -1.85
CA HIS A 286 4.64 -11.02 -0.83
C HIS A 286 4.08 -12.32 -0.23
N HIS A 287 2.75 -12.51 -0.24
CA HIS A 287 2.14 -13.75 0.26
C HIS A 287 2.25 -14.92 -0.71
N LEU A 288 2.46 -14.67 -2.00
CA LEU A 288 2.53 -15.74 -3.00
C LEU A 288 3.96 -16.22 -3.24
N ALA A 289 4.90 -15.32 -3.20
CA ALA A 289 6.32 -15.64 -3.32
C ALA A 289 7.16 -14.55 -2.67
N ASP A 290 8.08 -14.95 -1.81
CA ASP A 290 9.09 -14.08 -1.27
C ASP A 290 10.44 -14.81 -1.33
N GLY A 291 11.47 -14.16 -1.75
CA GLY A 291 12.85 -14.66 -1.86
C GLY A 291 13.79 -13.47 -1.92
N ARG A 292 13.36 -12.33 -1.38
CA ARG A 292 14.12 -11.07 -1.46
C ARG A 292 15.44 -11.14 -0.74
N SER A 293 15.47 -11.76 0.44
CA SER A 293 16.67 -11.94 1.26
C SER A 293 17.66 -12.85 0.54
N GLU A 294 17.20 -13.99 0.04
CA GLU A 294 17.99 -14.99 -0.66
C GLU A 294 18.57 -14.41 -1.97
N VAL A 295 17.76 -13.70 -2.73
CA VAL A 295 18.19 -13.04 -3.99
C VAL A 295 19.24 -11.95 -3.69
N LEU A 296 19.00 -11.12 -2.67
CA LEU A 296 19.96 -10.09 -2.24
C LEU A 296 21.27 -10.71 -1.84
N THR A 297 21.21 -11.74 -0.99
CA THR A 297 22.40 -12.47 -0.49
C THR A 297 23.17 -13.09 -1.65
N ALA A 298 22.48 -13.76 -2.57
CA ALA A 298 23.14 -14.36 -3.74
C ALA A 298 23.84 -13.32 -4.62
N LEU A 299 23.17 -12.21 -4.93
CA LEU A 299 23.75 -11.13 -5.73
C LEU A 299 24.91 -10.44 -5.00
N ALA A 300 24.81 -10.26 -3.69
CA ALA A 300 25.86 -9.71 -2.87
C ALA A 300 27.11 -10.61 -2.85
N ALA A 301 26.92 -11.93 -2.71
CA ALA A 301 28.01 -12.90 -2.79
C ALA A 301 28.70 -12.87 -4.16
N LEU A 302 27.93 -12.82 -5.26
CA LEU A 302 28.47 -12.68 -6.60
C LEU A 302 29.18 -11.34 -6.84
N ALA A 303 28.82 -10.30 -6.09
CA ALA A 303 29.50 -9.00 -6.08
C ALA A 303 30.73 -8.98 -5.14
N GLY A 304 31.13 -10.13 -4.58
CA GLY A 304 32.32 -10.28 -3.73
C GLY A 304 32.11 -9.89 -2.27
N LEU A 305 30.88 -9.84 -1.75
CA LEU A 305 30.63 -9.75 -0.33
C LEU A 305 30.71 -11.13 0.33
N GLY A 306 31.20 -11.18 1.56
CA GLY A 306 31.33 -12.42 2.34
C GLY A 306 31.31 -12.14 3.84
N GLY A 307 31.39 -13.22 4.64
CA GLY A 307 31.44 -13.14 6.09
C GLY A 307 30.29 -12.38 6.72
N GLU A 308 30.58 -11.61 7.75
CA GLU A 308 29.57 -10.85 8.53
C GLU A 308 28.76 -9.87 7.68
N SER A 309 29.37 -9.26 6.65
CA SER A 309 28.66 -8.33 5.77
C SER A 309 27.55 -9.03 4.96
N LEU A 310 27.79 -10.26 4.51
CA LEU A 310 26.80 -11.05 3.79
C LEU A 310 25.69 -11.53 4.74
N GLN A 311 26.06 -11.95 5.94
CA GLN A 311 25.09 -12.33 6.98
C GLN A 311 24.19 -11.16 7.36
N ALA A 312 24.76 -9.98 7.58
CA ALA A 312 23.99 -8.77 7.90
C ALA A 312 22.97 -8.40 6.79
N LEU A 313 23.34 -8.58 5.51
CA LEU A 313 22.40 -8.38 4.41
C LEU A 313 21.27 -9.41 4.40
N HIS A 314 21.59 -10.66 4.73
CA HIS A 314 20.59 -11.75 4.79
C HIS A 314 19.58 -11.54 5.91
N ASP A 315 20.06 -11.17 7.09
CA ASP A 315 19.25 -11.05 8.31
C ASP A 315 18.48 -9.72 8.42
N ALA A 316 18.77 -8.78 7.52
CA ALA A 316 18.11 -7.50 7.52
C ALA A 316 16.59 -7.64 7.27
N PRO A 317 15.74 -6.89 7.99
CA PRO A 317 14.28 -7.03 7.92
C PRO A 317 13.70 -6.66 6.56
N THR A 318 14.41 -5.85 5.76
CA THR A 318 13.99 -5.45 4.41
C THR A 318 15.19 -5.19 3.52
N VAL A 319 15.01 -5.31 2.21
CA VAL A 319 16.01 -4.92 1.20
C VAL A 319 16.45 -3.46 1.36
N GLU A 320 15.52 -2.58 1.74
CA GLU A 320 15.81 -1.16 1.99
C GLU A 320 16.75 -0.98 3.18
N ALA A 321 16.48 -1.66 4.29
CA ALA A 321 17.33 -1.60 5.48
C ALA A 321 18.73 -2.17 5.17
N ALA A 322 18.79 -3.33 4.52
CA ALA A 322 20.04 -3.98 4.12
C ALA A 322 20.92 -3.07 3.26
N LEU A 323 20.34 -2.53 2.18
CA LEU A 323 21.09 -1.66 1.25
C LEU A 323 21.36 -0.28 1.83
N GLY A 324 20.52 0.22 2.72
CA GLY A 324 20.72 1.46 3.47
C GLY A 324 21.92 1.35 4.43
N GLU A 325 21.96 0.28 5.21
CA GLU A 325 23.08 0.02 6.14
C GLU A 325 24.39 -0.21 5.39
N LEU A 326 24.35 -0.98 4.30
CA LEU A 326 25.54 -1.16 3.44
C LEU A 326 26.01 0.20 2.88
N ALA A 327 25.08 1.07 2.46
CA ALA A 327 25.42 2.38 1.93
C ALA A 327 26.09 3.32 2.96
N GLN A 328 25.69 3.21 4.22
CA GLN A 328 26.34 3.94 5.31
C GLN A 328 27.77 3.47 5.59
N ARG A 329 28.02 2.15 5.45
CA ARG A 329 29.34 1.54 5.69
C ARG A 329 30.27 1.60 4.47
N ASP A 330 29.72 1.34 3.28
CA ASP A 330 30.45 1.26 2.00
C ASP A 330 29.51 1.69 0.85
N GLY A 331 29.37 2.99 0.67
CA GLY A 331 28.49 3.58 -0.36
C GLY A 331 28.77 3.08 -1.79
N PRO A 332 30.05 3.06 -2.24
CA PRO A 332 30.40 2.53 -3.56
C PRO A 332 30.01 1.05 -3.76
N ARG A 333 30.09 0.24 -2.72
CA ARG A 333 29.69 -1.17 -2.79
C ARG A 333 28.18 -1.32 -2.87
N ALA A 334 27.42 -0.53 -2.09
CA ALA A 334 25.96 -0.50 -2.15
C ALA A 334 25.46 -0.05 -3.54
N GLU A 335 26.11 0.94 -4.15
CA GLU A 335 25.79 1.39 -5.51
C GLU A 335 26.04 0.29 -6.54
N ARG A 336 27.21 -0.38 -6.48
CA ARG A 336 27.49 -1.51 -7.36
C ARG A 336 26.47 -2.63 -7.22
N LEU A 337 26.06 -2.96 -5.99
CA LEU A 337 25.06 -4.00 -5.73
C LEU A 337 23.67 -3.61 -6.29
N ARG A 338 23.24 -2.36 -6.13
CA ARG A 338 22.00 -1.86 -6.73
C ARG A 338 22.02 -1.93 -8.26
N LYS A 339 23.14 -1.56 -8.88
CA LYS A 339 23.34 -1.73 -10.34
C LYS A 339 23.27 -3.20 -10.76
N ALA A 340 23.91 -4.10 -9.97
CA ALA A 340 23.86 -5.53 -10.23
C ALA A 340 22.43 -6.10 -10.11
N ILE A 341 21.65 -5.64 -9.12
CA ILE A 341 20.23 -5.99 -8.99
C ILE A 341 19.46 -5.56 -10.24
N ALA A 342 19.60 -4.31 -10.69
CA ALA A 342 18.91 -3.81 -11.87
C ALA A 342 19.29 -4.59 -13.14
N ALA A 343 20.57 -4.86 -13.36
CA ALA A 343 21.04 -5.67 -14.48
C ALA A 343 20.50 -7.11 -14.42
N ALA A 344 20.41 -7.71 -13.22
CA ALA A 344 19.80 -9.02 -13.04
C ALA A 344 18.30 -9.03 -13.36
N VAL A 345 17.58 -7.96 -13.04
CA VAL A 345 16.16 -7.78 -13.43
C VAL A 345 16.03 -7.80 -14.95
N GLU A 346 16.85 -7.05 -15.67
CA GLU A 346 16.86 -7.02 -17.15
C GLU A 346 17.11 -8.42 -17.75
N GLN A 347 18.19 -9.06 -17.31
CA GLN A 347 18.57 -10.39 -17.79
C GLN A 347 17.49 -11.45 -17.52
N ARG A 348 16.93 -11.45 -16.30
CA ARG A 348 15.88 -12.41 -15.93
C ARG A 348 14.58 -12.16 -16.70
N SER A 349 14.24 -10.91 -16.97
CA SER A 349 13.08 -10.56 -17.80
C SER A 349 13.25 -11.04 -19.23
N LEU A 350 14.40 -10.85 -19.84
CA LEU A 350 14.70 -11.37 -21.19
C LEU A 350 14.66 -12.91 -21.23
N ARG A 351 15.26 -13.59 -20.24
CA ARG A 351 15.18 -15.06 -20.14
C ARG A 351 13.75 -15.56 -19.95
N TYR A 352 12.91 -14.80 -19.23
CA TYR A 352 11.51 -15.13 -19.07
C TYR A 352 10.77 -15.02 -20.40
N LEU A 353 10.96 -13.93 -21.12
CA LEU A 353 10.36 -13.69 -22.44
C LEU A 353 10.78 -14.73 -23.48
N ALA A 354 12.05 -15.13 -23.49
CA ALA A 354 12.58 -16.14 -24.40
C ALA A 354 11.86 -17.50 -24.27
N ARG A 355 11.39 -17.85 -23.07
CA ARG A 355 10.57 -19.08 -22.84
C ARG A 355 9.24 -19.05 -23.59
N TYR A 356 8.76 -17.86 -23.95
CA TYR A 356 7.51 -17.63 -24.69
C TYR A 356 7.80 -17.23 -26.16
N GLY A 357 9.03 -17.38 -26.63
CA GLY A 357 9.44 -17.02 -27.99
C GLY A 357 9.49 -15.51 -28.26
N GLN A 358 9.55 -14.70 -27.21
CA GLN A 358 9.57 -13.23 -27.30
C GLN A 358 11.00 -12.72 -27.07
N GLU A 359 11.78 -12.49 -28.13
CA GLU A 359 13.20 -12.09 -28.02
C GLU A 359 13.49 -10.68 -28.57
N SER A 360 12.51 -10.02 -29.18
CA SER A 360 12.71 -8.73 -29.86
C SER A 360 12.57 -7.50 -28.99
N MET A 361 12.01 -7.64 -27.77
CA MET A 361 11.75 -6.53 -26.86
C MET A 361 12.96 -6.22 -25.98
N ALA A 362 13.44 -4.97 -26.03
CA ALA A 362 14.42 -4.49 -25.06
C ALA A 362 13.74 -4.20 -23.73
N VAL A 363 14.29 -4.73 -22.63
CA VAL A 363 13.78 -4.51 -21.27
C VAL A 363 14.83 -3.84 -20.41
N GLY A 364 14.53 -2.62 -19.94
CA GLY A 364 15.35 -1.88 -19.01
C GLY A 364 14.76 -1.86 -17.60
N ALA A 365 15.60 -1.69 -16.58
CA ALA A 365 15.17 -1.62 -15.19
C ALA A 365 15.75 -0.40 -14.47
N VAL A 366 14.88 0.35 -13.79
CA VAL A 366 15.21 1.49 -12.94
C VAL A 366 14.62 1.27 -11.55
N LEU A 367 15.48 1.27 -10.56
CA LEU A 367 15.16 1.08 -9.15
C LEU A 367 15.07 2.43 -8.45
N PHE A 368 14.08 2.60 -7.61
CA PHE A 368 14.02 3.73 -6.67
C PHE A 368 13.89 3.22 -5.22
N ASP A 369 14.33 4.04 -4.28
CA ASP A 369 14.26 3.82 -2.85
C ASP A 369 12.96 4.38 -2.23
N ARG A 370 12.81 4.28 -0.91
CA ARG A 370 11.65 4.83 -0.18
C ARG A 370 11.51 6.34 -0.28
N SER A 371 12.63 7.06 -0.43
CA SER A 371 12.65 8.51 -0.61
C SER A 371 12.30 8.92 -2.04
N ARG A 372 11.92 7.95 -2.90
CA ARG A 372 11.62 8.13 -4.32
C ARG A 372 12.82 8.68 -5.12
N GLN A 373 14.04 8.37 -4.67
CA GLN A 373 15.25 8.68 -5.41
C GLN A 373 15.68 7.47 -6.22
N ILE A 374 16.13 7.70 -7.46
CA ILE A 374 16.73 6.64 -8.26
C ILE A 374 17.98 6.15 -7.53
N CYS A 375 18.01 4.87 -7.21
CA CYS A 375 19.11 4.25 -6.47
C CYS A 375 19.85 3.16 -7.26
N GLY A 376 19.31 2.68 -8.38
CA GLY A 376 19.97 1.71 -9.26
C GLY A 376 19.38 1.69 -10.65
N GLN A 377 20.22 1.46 -11.65
CA GLN A 377 19.82 1.37 -13.06
C GLN A 377 20.62 0.23 -13.70
N GLY A 378 19.93 -0.59 -14.48
CA GLY A 378 20.61 -1.53 -15.39
C GLY A 378 21.14 -0.81 -16.61
N PRO A 379 22.00 -1.46 -17.41
CA PRO A 379 22.55 -0.86 -18.62
C PRO A 379 21.46 -0.38 -19.58
N VAL A 380 20.48 -1.23 -19.88
CA VAL A 380 19.34 -0.90 -20.76
C VAL A 380 18.39 0.09 -20.09
N GLY A 381 18.22 0.00 -18.74
CA GLY A 381 17.39 0.93 -17.98
C GLY A 381 17.90 2.37 -18.02
N LEU A 382 19.21 2.57 -17.97
CA LEU A 382 19.84 3.88 -18.11
C LEU A 382 19.61 4.49 -19.51
N GLU A 383 19.78 3.67 -20.56
CA GLU A 383 19.54 4.09 -21.93
C GLU A 383 18.07 4.44 -22.17
N LEU A 384 17.15 3.56 -21.75
CA LEU A 384 15.72 3.76 -21.96
C LEU A 384 15.18 4.93 -21.15
N LEU A 385 15.62 5.10 -19.90
CA LEU A 385 15.20 6.25 -19.09
C LEU A 385 15.59 7.58 -19.78
N THR A 386 16.74 7.63 -20.44
CA THR A 386 17.20 8.82 -21.16
C THR A 386 16.39 9.01 -22.45
N ALA A 387 16.16 7.93 -23.21
CA ALA A 387 15.49 7.97 -24.50
C ALA A 387 13.97 8.24 -24.42
N LEU A 388 13.31 7.82 -23.32
CA LEU A 388 11.87 7.94 -23.13
C LEU A 388 11.45 9.24 -22.43
N ARG A 389 12.37 10.05 -21.96
CA ARG A 389 12.06 11.37 -21.39
C ARG A 389 11.58 12.31 -22.50
N SER A 390 10.51 13.05 -22.22
CA SER A 390 10.17 14.22 -23.04
C SER A 390 11.36 15.18 -23.07
N PRO A 391 11.73 15.74 -24.22
CA PRO A 391 12.71 16.82 -24.25
C PRO A 391 12.21 17.92 -23.29
N ALA A 392 13.08 18.37 -22.39
CA ALA A 392 12.76 19.45 -21.48
C ALA A 392 12.16 20.59 -22.34
N ARG A 393 10.94 21.03 -22.01
CA ARG A 393 10.44 22.30 -22.53
C ARG A 393 11.46 23.33 -22.10
N SER A 394 12.23 23.82 -23.04
CA SER A 394 13.01 25.05 -22.82
C SER A 394 11.98 26.13 -22.53
N ASP A 395 11.88 26.52 -21.28
CA ASP A 395 11.15 27.72 -20.89
C ASP A 395 11.74 28.89 -21.71
N ALA A 396 10.96 29.32 -22.69
CA ALA A 396 11.20 30.56 -23.43
C ALA A 396 10.40 31.70 -22.76
#